data_4507061a09ab2bfd69a8944495f75c5a
#
_entry.id   4507061a09ab2bfd69a8944495f75c5a
#
_cell.length_a   1.000
_cell.length_b   1.000
_cell.length_c   1.000
_cell.angle_alpha   90.00
_cell.angle_beta   90.00
_cell.angle_gamma   90.00
#
_symmetry.space_group_name_H-M   'P 1'
#
loop_
_entity.id
_entity.type
_entity.pdbx_description
1 polymer ?
#
loop_
_entity_poly.entity_id
_entity_poly.type
_entity_poly.pdbx_seq_one_letter_code
_entity_poly.pdbx_strand_id
1 'polypeptide(L)'
;MQKTSLIALARHELAHALEASSGRSSKTVFGGREHQLRQTVIALRAGEKLSEHENPGEATLQVLIGRVLLNAGEASSNGSVGDLLTIPDRLHSLDAFEDSVVLLTVVKGSLS
;
A
#
# COMPACT_ATOMS: atom_id res chain seq x y z
N MET A 1 -2.46 -8.63 -23.63
CA MET A 1 -2.38 -8.98 -22.21
C MET A 1 -1.11 -8.38 -21.62
N GLN A 2 -1.24 -7.68 -20.50
CA GLN A 2 -0.11 -7.00 -19.87
C GLN A 2 0.37 -7.73 -18.64
N LYS A 3 1.65 -7.55 -18.33
CA LYS A 3 2.27 -8.18 -17.18
C LYS A 3 3.23 -7.19 -16.52
N THR A 4 3.15 -7.12 -15.19
CA THR A 4 4.06 -6.28 -14.41
C THR A 4 4.81 -7.16 -13.42
N SER A 5 6.14 -7.01 -13.38
CA SER A 5 6.92 -7.67 -12.34
C SER A 5 6.82 -6.83 -11.06
N LEU A 6 6.05 -7.30 -10.10
CA LEU A 6 5.90 -6.59 -8.84
C LEU A 6 7.21 -6.54 -8.06
N ILE A 7 8.04 -7.57 -8.16
CA ILE A 7 9.33 -7.58 -7.48
C ILE A 7 10.24 -6.49 -8.04
N ALA A 8 10.35 -6.40 -9.35
CA ALA A 8 11.17 -5.36 -9.97
C ALA A 8 10.65 -3.96 -9.68
N LEU A 9 9.33 -3.79 -9.76
CA LEU A 9 8.71 -2.50 -9.50
C LEU A 9 8.87 -2.10 -8.04
N ALA A 10 8.73 -3.04 -7.11
CA ALA A 10 8.90 -2.76 -5.69
C ALA A 10 10.30 -2.23 -5.39
N ARG A 11 11.33 -2.86 -5.97
CA ARG A 11 12.71 -2.40 -5.81
C ARG A 11 12.91 -1.01 -6.39
N HIS A 12 12.33 -0.75 -7.54
CA HIS A 12 12.44 0.53 -8.22
C HIS A 12 11.80 1.64 -7.37
N GLU A 13 10.58 1.40 -6.89
CA GLU A 13 9.88 2.40 -6.08
C GLU A 13 10.57 2.62 -4.73
N LEU A 14 11.12 1.56 -4.14
CA LEU A 14 11.84 1.72 -2.88
C LEU A 14 13.07 2.60 -3.06
N ALA A 15 13.82 2.41 -4.15
CA ALA A 15 14.98 3.26 -4.44
C ALA A 15 14.56 4.73 -4.55
N HIS A 16 13.44 5.01 -5.19
CA HIS A 16 12.90 6.37 -5.27
C HIS A 16 12.51 6.92 -3.90
N ALA A 17 11.84 6.10 -3.08
CA ALA A 17 11.42 6.53 -1.74
C ALA A 17 12.61 6.88 -0.86
N LEU A 18 13.70 6.10 -0.96
CA LEU A 18 14.89 6.34 -0.16
C LEU A 18 15.57 7.65 -0.50
N GLU A 19 15.45 8.13 -1.74
CA GLU A 19 16.04 9.38 -2.19
C GLU A 19 15.09 10.57 -2.04
N ALA A 20 13.78 10.31 -1.91
CA ALA A 20 12.79 11.38 -1.80
C ALA A 20 12.84 12.02 -0.42
N SER A 21 12.70 13.33 -0.36
CA SER A 21 12.64 14.05 0.92
C SER A 21 11.45 13.57 1.76
N SER A 22 10.36 13.16 1.11
CA SER A 22 9.17 12.64 1.79
C SER A 22 9.37 11.21 2.31
N GLY A 23 10.39 10.49 1.85
CA GLY A 23 10.59 9.09 2.18
C GLY A 23 9.54 8.18 1.58
N ARG A 24 8.80 8.64 0.57
CA ARG A 24 7.70 7.90 -0.05
C ARG A 24 7.76 7.97 -1.56
N SER A 25 7.25 6.91 -2.19
CA SER A 25 7.10 6.86 -3.63
C SER A 25 5.96 5.88 -3.95
N SER A 26 5.21 6.13 -4.99
CA SER A 26 4.14 5.21 -5.36
C SER A 26 3.93 5.19 -6.86
N LYS A 27 3.35 4.09 -7.33
CA LYS A 27 2.99 3.93 -8.72
C LYS A 27 1.75 3.07 -8.85
N THR A 28 0.75 3.58 -9.55
CA THR A 28 -0.45 2.80 -9.88
C THR A 28 -0.10 1.84 -10.99
N VAL A 29 -0.31 0.54 -10.76
CA VAL A 29 -0.02 -0.50 -11.74
C VAL A 29 -1.26 -0.93 -12.51
N PHE A 30 -2.43 -0.72 -11.95
CA PHE A 30 -3.70 -0.98 -12.61
C PHE A 30 -4.73 0.00 -12.05
N GLY A 31 -5.54 0.59 -12.94
CA GLY A 31 -6.58 1.52 -12.51
C GLY A 31 -6.79 2.61 -13.55
N GLY A 32 -7.69 3.51 -13.23
CA GLY A 32 -8.07 4.60 -14.10
C GLY A 32 -9.53 4.92 -13.87
N ARG A 33 -10.03 5.96 -14.55
CA ARG A 33 -11.40 6.42 -14.34
C ARG A 33 -12.45 5.36 -14.67
N GLU A 34 -12.18 4.56 -15.69
CA GLU A 34 -13.11 3.55 -16.18
C GLU A 34 -13.03 2.23 -15.42
N HIS A 35 -12.09 2.12 -14.47
CA HIS A 35 -11.90 0.89 -13.70
C HIS A 35 -12.35 1.06 -12.25
N GLN A 36 -13.01 0.04 -11.71
CA GLN A 36 -13.34 0.02 -10.29
C GLN A 36 -12.17 -0.49 -9.48
N LEU A 37 -11.38 -1.41 -10.03
CA LEU A 37 -10.20 -1.96 -9.39
C LEU A 37 -9.03 -0.98 -9.54
N ARG A 38 -8.35 -0.72 -8.42
CA ARG A 38 -7.11 0.05 -8.45
C ARG A 38 -6.05 -0.67 -7.64
N GLN A 39 -4.86 -0.81 -8.23
CA GLN A 39 -3.73 -1.41 -7.54
C GLN A 39 -2.54 -0.47 -7.61
N THR A 40 -2.00 -0.14 -6.45
CA THR A 40 -0.91 0.84 -6.32
C THR A 40 0.22 0.23 -5.50
N VAL A 41 1.44 0.31 -6.03
CA VAL A 41 2.64 -0.07 -5.29
C VAL A 41 3.10 1.18 -4.54
N ILE A 42 3.25 1.06 -3.22
CA ILE A 42 3.63 2.18 -2.35
C ILE A 42 4.90 1.79 -1.60
N ALA A 43 5.95 2.61 -1.73
CA ALA A 43 7.21 2.41 -1.02
C ALA A 43 7.34 3.45 0.09
N LEU A 44 7.80 3.00 1.26
CA LEU A 44 8.00 3.84 2.44
C LEU A 44 9.36 3.55 3.03
N ARG A 45 10.15 4.61 3.25
CA ARG A 45 11.40 4.50 4.00
C ARG A 45 11.05 4.16 5.46
N ALA A 46 11.92 3.42 6.15
CA ALA A 46 11.74 3.09 7.56
C ALA A 46 11.40 4.33 8.38
N GLY A 47 10.38 4.24 9.21
CA GLY A 47 9.92 5.33 10.04
C GLY A 47 8.88 6.22 9.39
N GLU A 48 8.62 6.07 8.10
CA GLU A 48 7.58 6.84 7.43
C GLU A 48 6.21 6.22 7.67
N LYS A 49 5.18 7.01 7.42
CA LYS A 49 3.83 6.64 7.74
C LYS A 49 2.87 7.17 6.67
N LEU A 50 1.87 6.37 6.36
CA LEU A 50 0.71 6.84 5.62
C LEU A 50 -0.34 7.24 6.63
N SER A 51 -0.71 8.53 6.62
CA SER A 51 -1.65 9.09 7.59
C SER A 51 -3.03 8.47 7.50
N GLU A 52 -3.83 8.67 8.54
CA GLU A 52 -5.18 8.13 8.58
C GLU A 52 -6.03 8.60 7.41
N HIS A 53 -6.75 7.66 6.84
CA HIS A 53 -7.70 7.93 5.76
C HIS A 53 -8.74 6.82 5.73
N GLU A 54 -9.83 7.05 5.01
CA GLU A 54 -10.89 6.07 4.85
C GLU A 54 -10.75 5.35 3.52
N ASN A 55 -11.28 4.14 3.45
CA ASN A 55 -11.35 3.40 2.21
C ASN A 55 -12.52 3.90 1.36
N PRO A 56 -12.34 4.05 0.06
CA PRO A 56 -13.47 4.34 -0.83
C PRO A 56 -14.34 3.11 -1.07
N GLY A 57 -13.91 1.93 -0.62
CA GLY A 57 -14.61 0.67 -0.78
C GLY A 57 -13.83 -0.42 -0.09
N GLU A 58 -13.81 -1.61 -0.69
CA GLU A 58 -13.02 -2.71 -0.16
C GLU A 58 -11.56 -2.52 -0.49
N ALA A 59 -10.68 -2.93 0.42
CA ALA A 59 -9.25 -2.80 0.21
C ALA A 59 -8.46 -3.90 0.92
N THR A 60 -7.37 -4.30 0.29
CA THR A 60 -6.38 -5.21 0.87
C THR A 60 -5.00 -4.64 0.66
N LEU A 61 -4.07 -5.11 1.47
CA LEU A 61 -2.68 -4.68 1.43
C LEU A 61 -1.79 -5.91 1.48
N GLN A 62 -0.91 -6.05 0.50
CA GLN A 62 0.07 -7.14 0.48
C GLN A 62 1.46 -6.57 0.69
N VAL A 63 2.23 -7.15 1.59
CA VAL A 63 3.61 -6.70 1.86
C VAL A 63 4.55 -7.36 0.87
N LEU A 64 5.26 -6.55 0.09
CA LEU A 64 6.22 -7.03 -0.90
C LEU A 64 7.65 -6.97 -0.37
N ILE A 65 7.98 -5.97 0.43
CA ILE A 65 9.30 -5.78 1.06
C ILE A 65 9.07 -5.23 2.45
N GLY A 66 9.85 -5.67 3.42
CA GLY A 66 9.90 -5.05 4.74
C GLY A 66 8.84 -5.51 5.72
N ARG A 67 8.53 -4.63 6.66
CA ARG A 67 7.54 -4.88 7.73
C ARG A 67 6.76 -3.62 8.01
N VAL A 68 5.46 -3.78 8.12
CA VAL A 68 4.54 -2.67 8.35
C VAL A 68 3.58 -2.97 9.50
N LEU A 69 2.97 -1.92 10.02
CA LEU A 69 1.90 -2.02 11.02
C LEU A 69 0.69 -1.27 10.47
N LEU A 70 -0.41 -2.00 10.31
CA LEU A 70 -1.68 -1.40 9.92
C LEU A 70 -2.46 -1.08 11.18
N ASN A 71 -2.86 0.18 11.33
CA ASN A 71 -3.61 0.65 12.50
C ASN A 71 -5.02 1.06 12.10
N ALA A 72 -6.01 0.66 12.91
CA ALA A 72 -7.40 1.07 12.70
C ALA A 72 -8.05 1.21 14.06
N GLY A 73 -8.19 2.46 14.52
CA GLY A 73 -8.63 2.72 15.88
C GLY A 73 -7.63 2.16 16.89
N GLU A 74 -8.11 1.32 17.80
CA GLU A 74 -7.24 0.68 18.80
C GLU A 74 -6.68 -0.65 18.30
N ALA A 75 -7.15 -1.14 17.16
CA ALA A 75 -6.67 -2.40 16.61
C ALA A 75 -5.45 -2.16 15.73
N SER A 76 -4.55 -3.13 15.69
CA SER A 76 -3.40 -3.09 14.80
C SER A 76 -3.04 -4.48 14.33
N SER A 77 -2.38 -4.56 13.18
CA SER A 77 -1.95 -5.83 12.60
C SER A 77 -0.59 -5.65 11.94
N ASN A 78 0.35 -6.52 12.29
CA ASN A 78 1.66 -6.55 11.68
C ASN A 78 1.60 -7.28 10.33
N GLY A 79 2.40 -6.81 9.37
CA GLY A 79 2.56 -7.49 8.09
C GLY A 79 4.02 -7.64 7.74
N SER A 80 4.41 -8.85 7.32
CA SER A 80 5.73 -9.20 6.82
C SER A 80 5.61 -9.64 5.37
N VAL A 81 6.74 -9.77 4.69
CA VAL A 81 6.78 -10.13 3.27
C VAL A 81 5.89 -11.34 2.98
N GLY A 82 4.99 -11.18 2.03
CA GLY A 82 4.05 -12.22 1.62
C GLY A 82 2.72 -12.19 2.34
N ASP A 83 2.59 -11.41 3.41
CA ASP A 83 1.31 -11.32 4.13
C ASP A 83 0.31 -10.46 3.36
N LEU A 84 -0.94 -10.87 3.43
CA LEU A 84 -2.06 -10.10 2.92
C LEU A 84 -2.90 -9.61 4.10
N LEU A 85 -3.06 -8.30 4.21
CA LEU A 85 -3.85 -7.70 5.28
C LEU A 85 -5.15 -7.16 4.71
N THR A 86 -6.27 -7.47 5.37
CA THR A 86 -7.55 -6.87 5.02
C THR A 86 -7.65 -5.52 5.71
N ILE A 87 -7.93 -4.47 4.95
CA ILE A 87 -8.06 -3.14 5.52
C ILE A 87 -9.50 -2.94 5.95
N PRO A 88 -9.74 -2.66 7.25
CA PRO A 88 -11.11 -2.49 7.71
C PRO A 88 -11.75 -1.22 7.14
N ASP A 89 -13.09 -1.23 7.07
CA ASP A 89 -13.86 -0.10 6.55
C ASP A 89 -14.00 0.98 7.61
N ARG A 90 -12.91 1.63 7.92
CA ARG A 90 -12.85 2.75 8.86
C ARG A 90 -11.51 3.43 8.73
N LEU A 91 -11.31 4.55 9.43
CA LEU A 91 -10.04 5.26 9.43
C LEU A 91 -8.90 4.32 9.78
N HIS A 92 -7.85 4.36 9.00
CA HIS A 92 -6.68 3.51 9.20
C HIS A 92 -5.41 4.24 8.76
N SER A 93 -4.28 3.78 9.27
CA SER A 93 -2.97 4.31 8.93
C SER A 93 -1.99 3.15 8.79
N LEU A 94 -0.84 3.42 8.20
CA LEU A 94 0.19 2.40 7.99
C LEU A 94 1.54 2.96 8.41
N ASP A 95 2.24 2.23 9.29
CA ASP A 95 3.59 2.58 9.71
C ASP A 95 4.59 1.62 9.08
N ALA A 96 5.72 2.14 8.61
CA ALA A 96 6.81 1.30 8.10
C ALA A 96 7.86 1.13 9.20
N PHE A 97 8.02 -0.10 9.70
CA PHE A 97 9.08 -0.40 10.68
C PHE A 97 10.44 -0.53 10.03
N GLU A 98 10.45 -0.94 8.78
CA GLU A 98 11.64 -1.09 7.96
C GLU A 98 11.35 -0.41 6.63
N ASP A 99 12.36 -0.26 5.78
CA ASP A 99 12.12 0.14 4.41
C ASP A 99 11.16 -0.87 3.80
N SER A 100 10.00 -0.41 3.35
CA SER A 100 8.91 -1.30 2.99
C SER A 100 8.26 -0.94 1.68
N VAL A 101 7.68 -1.94 1.03
CA VAL A 101 6.86 -1.75 -0.16
C VAL A 101 5.63 -2.61 -0.01
N VAL A 102 4.48 -2.03 -0.30
CA VAL A 102 3.20 -2.72 -0.23
C VAL A 102 2.44 -2.56 -1.53
N LEU A 103 1.60 -3.54 -1.83
CA LEU A 103 0.64 -3.47 -2.93
C LEU A 103 -0.74 -3.21 -2.32
N LEU A 104 -1.25 -2.03 -2.56
CA LEU A 104 -2.59 -1.66 -2.11
C LEU A 104 -3.58 -1.96 -3.22
N THR A 105 -4.59 -2.78 -2.92
CA THR A 105 -5.67 -3.11 -3.84
C THR A 105 -6.96 -2.51 -3.30
N VAL A 106 -7.63 -1.72 -4.11
CA VAL A 106 -8.87 -1.04 -3.73
C VAL A 106 -9.92 -1.27 -4.80
N VAL A 107 -11.13 -1.57 -4.37
CA VAL A 107 -12.29 -1.56 -5.26
C VAL A 107 -13.07 -0.30 -4.91
N LYS A 108 -13.16 0.61 -5.87
CA LYS A 108 -13.91 1.86 -5.65
C LYS A 108 -15.36 1.50 -5.42
N GLY A 109 -15.89 1.91 -4.28
CA GLY A 109 -17.20 1.48 -3.85
C GLY A 109 -18.33 2.16 -4.56
N SER A 110 -18.61 1.79 -5.75
CA SER A 110 -19.68 2.41 -6.52
C SER A 110 -20.89 1.54 -6.63
N LEU A 111 -21.19 0.79 -5.60
CA LEU A 111 -22.32 -0.13 -5.64
C LEU A 111 -23.63 0.51 -5.22
N SER A 112 -23.72 1.77 -5.24
CA SER A 112 -24.99 2.45 -4.98
C SER A 112 -25.93 2.37 -6.16
#